data_29f828af0e4f93bc00bab674e94977af
#
_entry.id   29f828af0e4f93bc00bab674e94977af
#
_cell.length_a   1.000
_cell.length_b   1.000
_cell.length_c   1.000
_cell.angle_alpha   90.00
_cell.angle_beta   90.00
_cell.angle_gamma   90.00
#
_symmetry.space_group_name_H-M   'P 1'
#
loop_
_entity.id
_entity.type
_entity.pdbx_description
1 polymer ?
#
loop_
_entity_poly.entity_id
_entity_poly.type
_entity_poly.pdbx_seq_one_letter_code
_entity_poly.pdbx_strand_id
1 'polypeptide(L)'
;MADSRQKGAQFERQIVRRLNEFFHDNGYPNITCSRNLDQYQQSNQCDIEIPGHAVECKAYKDGWWFATAWWDQVCEAVKCETPVLVWKFNNKPVRVTIPLHYVNDSFDVDNSKTCVVTFDEWLDILKTKDHLFDEVA
;
A
#
# COMPACT_ATOMS: atom_id res chain seq x y z
N MET A 1 7.65 -24.68 -8.26
CA MET A 1 7.71 -23.22 -8.50
C MET A 1 6.33 -22.62 -8.29
N ALA A 2 6.22 -21.64 -7.42
CA ALA A 2 4.94 -20.99 -7.18
C ALA A 2 4.52 -20.20 -8.43
N ASP A 3 3.24 -20.30 -8.82
CA ASP A 3 2.74 -19.49 -9.91
C ASP A 3 2.60 -18.02 -9.47
N SER A 4 2.37 -17.12 -10.41
CA SER A 4 2.30 -15.69 -10.13
C SER A 4 1.14 -15.32 -9.20
N ARG A 5 0.04 -16.07 -9.23
CA ARG A 5 -1.11 -15.86 -8.36
C ARG A 5 -0.75 -16.18 -6.91
N GLN A 6 -0.06 -17.30 -6.66
CA GLN A 6 0.38 -17.67 -5.32
C GLN A 6 1.40 -16.67 -4.78
N LYS A 7 2.33 -16.21 -5.62
CA LYS A 7 3.32 -15.20 -5.24
C LYS A 7 2.64 -13.90 -4.82
N GLY A 8 1.66 -13.46 -5.58
CA GLY A 8 0.90 -12.26 -5.24
C GLY A 8 0.16 -12.39 -3.92
N ALA A 9 -0.50 -13.54 -3.71
CA ALA A 9 -1.24 -13.80 -2.47
C ALA A 9 -0.31 -13.85 -1.26
N GLN A 10 0.85 -14.47 -1.38
CA GLN A 10 1.83 -14.53 -0.30
C GLN A 10 2.35 -13.15 0.05
N PHE A 11 2.63 -12.31 -0.95
CA PHE A 11 3.09 -10.95 -0.74
C PHE A 11 2.02 -10.12 -0.03
N GLU A 12 0.77 -10.20 -0.47
CA GLU A 12 -0.34 -9.50 0.18
C GLU A 12 -0.45 -9.89 1.65
N ARG A 13 -0.37 -11.19 1.97
CA ARG A 13 -0.42 -11.68 3.35
C ARG A 13 0.74 -11.14 4.19
N GLN A 14 1.92 -11.07 3.61
CA GLN A 14 3.11 -10.52 4.28
C GLN A 14 2.88 -9.04 4.63
N ILE A 15 2.35 -8.26 3.69
CA ILE A 15 2.10 -6.84 3.91
C ILE A 15 0.97 -6.64 4.94
N VAL A 16 -0.10 -7.43 4.87
CA VAL A 16 -1.17 -7.39 5.87
C VAL A 16 -0.61 -7.65 7.27
N ARG A 17 0.23 -8.67 7.42
CA ARG A 17 0.83 -8.98 8.72
C ARG A 17 1.66 -7.82 9.25
N ARG A 18 2.51 -7.23 8.41
CA ARG A 18 3.36 -6.11 8.82
C ARG A 18 2.55 -4.88 9.18
N LEU A 19 1.46 -4.61 8.47
CA LEU A 19 0.58 -3.49 8.78
C LEU A 19 -0.15 -3.71 10.10
N ASN A 20 -0.66 -4.91 10.34
CA ASN A 20 -1.32 -5.24 11.61
C ASN A 20 -0.36 -5.15 12.79
N GLU A 21 0.88 -5.60 12.64
CA GLU A 21 1.92 -5.45 13.64
C GLU A 21 2.18 -3.97 13.93
N PHE A 22 2.25 -3.15 12.88
CA PHE A 22 2.44 -1.70 13.01
C PHE A 22 1.32 -1.07 13.85
N PHE A 23 0.05 -1.37 13.52
CA PHE A 23 -1.08 -0.80 14.25
C PHE A 23 -1.09 -1.24 15.70
N HIS A 24 -0.83 -2.51 15.96
CA HIS A 24 -0.76 -3.02 17.33
C HIS A 24 0.35 -2.34 18.13
N ASP A 25 1.55 -2.23 17.54
CA ASP A 25 2.72 -1.70 18.23
C ASP A 25 2.65 -0.19 18.45
N ASN A 26 1.81 0.51 17.68
CA ASN A 26 1.68 1.96 17.77
C ASN A 26 0.40 2.41 18.46
N GLY A 27 -0.26 1.51 19.21
CA GLY A 27 -1.38 1.87 20.05
C GLY A 27 -2.74 1.83 19.38
N TYR A 28 -2.87 1.13 18.26
CA TYR A 28 -4.13 0.98 17.53
C TYR A 28 -4.53 -0.49 17.41
N PRO A 29 -4.70 -1.22 18.54
CA PRO A 29 -4.96 -2.66 18.48
C PRO A 29 -6.32 -3.02 17.89
N ASN A 30 -7.24 -2.04 17.78
CA ASN A 30 -8.56 -2.25 17.19
C ASN A 30 -8.57 -2.08 15.66
N ILE A 31 -7.47 -1.59 15.08
CA ILE A 31 -7.36 -1.50 13.62
C ILE A 31 -6.73 -2.79 13.12
N THR A 32 -7.50 -3.50 12.30
CA THR A 32 -7.05 -4.75 11.68
C THR A 32 -7.40 -4.68 10.19
N CYS A 33 -6.41 -4.87 9.36
CA CYS A 33 -6.63 -4.96 7.91
C CYS A 33 -6.55 -6.41 7.45
N SER A 34 -7.10 -6.68 6.28
CA SER A 34 -7.07 -7.98 5.64
C SER A 34 -7.00 -7.79 4.13
N ARG A 35 -6.70 -8.89 3.42
CA ARG A 35 -6.73 -8.89 1.97
C ARG A 35 -8.16 -8.69 1.50
N ASN A 36 -8.32 -7.83 0.49
CA ASN A 36 -9.64 -7.60 -0.13
C ASN A 36 -9.85 -8.64 -1.23
N LEU A 37 -10.50 -9.75 -0.89
CA LEU A 37 -10.73 -10.85 -1.82
C LEU A 37 -11.81 -10.51 -2.86
N ASP A 38 -12.64 -9.51 -2.60
CA ASP A 38 -13.70 -9.09 -3.52
C ASP A 38 -13.12 -8.42 -4.79
N GLN A 39 -11.85 -8.01 -4.78
CA GLN A 39 -11.21 -7.41 -5.95
C GLN A 39 -11.25 -8.33 -7.19
N TYR A 40 -11.32 -9.64 -6.98
CA TYR A 40 -11.42 -10.60 -8.08
C TYR A 40 -12.77 -10.56 -8.76
N GLN A 41 -13.77 -9.96 -8.12
CA GLN A 41 -15.12 -9.81 -8.66
C GLN A 41 -15.42 -8.38 -9.10
N GLN A 42 -14.68 -7.40 -8.57
CA GLN A 42 -14.90 -5.98 -8.83
C GLN A 42 -13.56 -5.33 -9.23
N SER A 43 -13.50 -4.82 -10.46
CA SER A 43 -12.27 -4.34 -11.07
C SER A 43 -11.69 -3.06 -10.44
N ASN A 44 -12.48 -2.35 -9.60
CA ASN A 44 -12.09 -1.05 -9.06
C ASN A 44 -11.71 -1.10 -7.57
N GLN A 45 -11.32 -2.27 -7.06
CA GLN A 45 -10.95 -2.42 -5.66
C GLN A 45 -9.46 -2.69 -5.52
N CYS A 46 -8.86 -2.12 -4.48
CA CYS A 46 -7.46 -2.35 -4.14
C CYS A 46 -7.29 -3.67 -3.37
N ASP A 47 -6.04 -4.10 -3.22
CA ASP A 47 -5.71 -5.36 -2.54
C ASP A 47 -5.92 -5.30 -1.04
N ILE A 48 -5.61 -4.17 -0.40
CA ILE A 48 -5.67 -3.98 1.05
C ILE A 48 -6.19 -2.58 1.32
N GLU A 49 -7.08 -2.45 2.32
CA GLU A 49 -7.56 -1.16 2.79
C GLU A 49 -7.12 -0.92 4.22
N ILE A 50 -6.60 0.28 4.48
CA ILE A 50 -6.39 0.80 5.83
C ILE A 50 -7.01 2.19 5.88
N PRO A 51 -7.31 2.74 7.08
CA PRO A 51 -7.98 4.04 7.15
C PRO A 51 -7.26 5.11 6.33
N GLY A 52 -8.00 5.73 5.41
CA GLY A 52 -7.50 6.80 4.55
C GLY A 52 -6.63 6.37 3.38
N HIS A 53 -6.42 5.07 3.17
CA HIS A 53 -5.50 4.56 2.15
C HIS A 53 -6.10 3.42 1.36
N ALA A 54 -5.71 3.34 0.08
CA ALA A 54 -5.98 2.18 -0.77
C ALA A 54 -4.63 1.61 -1.20
N VAL A 55 -4.34 0.38 -0.83
CA VAL A 55 -3.03 -0.25 -1.00
C VAL A 55 -3.11 -1.33 -2.07
N GLU A 56 -2.29 -1.22 -3.10
CA GLU A 56 -2.11 -2.21 -4.15
C GLU A 56 -0.77 -2.88 -3.98
N CYS A 57 -0.71 -4.21 -4.11
CA CYS A 57 0.51 -5.00 -3.95
C CYS A 57 0.89 -5.65 -5.27
N LYS A 58 2.17 -5.55 -5.65
CA LYS A 58 2.71 -6.16 -6.87
C LYS A 58 4.02 -6.87 -6.56
N ALA A 59 4.09 -8.16 -6.84
CA ALA A 59 5.30 -8.96 -6.65
C ALA A 59 5.60 -9.72 -7.95
N TYR A 60 6.76 -9.46 -8.52
CA TYR A 60 7.19 -10.06 -9.78
C TYR A 60 8.59 -10.65 -9.66
N LYS A 61 8.89 -11.59 -10.55
CA LYS A 61 10.19 -12.27 -10.56
C LYS A 61 11.30 -11.33 -11.01
N ASP A 62 11.12 -10.68 -12.14
CA ASP A 62 12.16 -9.90 -12.81
C ASP A 62 11.78 -8.44 -12.96
N GLY A 63 12.74 -7.56 -12.72
CA GLY A 63 12.57 -6.13 -12.86
C GLY A 63 13.37 -5.38 -11.83
N TRP A 64 13.29 -4.06 -11.88
CA TRP A 64 14.01 -3.20 -10.94
C TRP A 64 13.21 -1.96 -10.53
N TRP A 65 12.12 -1.66 -11.24
CA TRP A 65 11.29 -0.47 -10.97
C TRP A 65 9.83 -0.79 -11.24
N PHE A 66 8.92 -0.08 -10.58
CA PHE A 66 7.50 -0.31 -10.75
C PHE A 66 7.04 0.14 -12.15
N ALA A 67 6.02 -0.53 -12.67
CA ALA A 67 5.41 -0.15 -13.94
C ALA A 67 4.38 0.96 -13.71
N THR A 68 4.35 1.94 -14.60
CA THR A 68 3.38 3.04 -14.54
C THR A 68 1.94 2.52 -14.49
N ALA A 69 1.66 1.44 -15.22
CA ALA A 69 0.33 0.84 -15.23
C ALA A 69 -0.12 0.37 -13.85
N TRP A 70 0.80 -0.06 -12.98
CA TRP A 70 0.45 -0.45 -11.61
C TRP A 70 -0.02 0.74 -10.79
N TRP A 71 0.66 1.86 -10.95
CA TRP A 71 0.28 3.10 -10.26
C TRP A 71 -1.06 3.61 -10.76
N ASP A 72 -1.25 3.60 -12.09
CA ASP A 72 -2.52 4.00 -12.68
C ASP A 72 -3.68 3.14 -12.16
N GLN A 73 -3.45 1.85 -11.99
CA GLN A 73 -4.46 0.93 -11.47
C GLN A 73 -4.91 1.32 -10.05
N VAL A 74 -3.97 1.59 -9.15
CA VAL A 74 -4.36 1.97 -7.79
C VAL A 74 -5.01 3.35 -7.75
N CYS A 75 -4.56 4.28 -8.59
CA CYS A 75 -5.18 5.61 -8.67
C CYS A 75 -6.63 5.53 -9.16
N GLU A 76 -6.94 4.61 -10.07
CA GLU A 76 -8.30 4.40 -10.55
C GLU A 76 -9.20 3.80 -9.46
N ALA A 77 -8.63 3.05 -8.52
CA ALA A 77 -9.38 2.40 -7.45
C ALA A 77 -9.73 3.37 -6.31
N VAL A 78 -9.07 4.52 -6.19
CA VAL A 78 -9.32 5.45 -5.10
C VAL A 78 -10.41 6.45 -5.45
N LYS A 79 -11.14 6.90 -4.42
CA LYS A 79 -12.07 8.03 -4.51
C LYS A 79 -11.46 9.21 -3.79
N CYS A 80 -11.40 9.15 -2.45
CA CYS A 80 -10.76 10.17 -1.61
C CYS A 80 -9.56 9.64 -0.84
N GLU A 81 -9.33 8.33 -0.89
CA GLU A 81 -8.21 7.70 -0.18
C GLU A 81 -6.88 8.01 -0.85
N THR A 82 -5.80 7.90 -0.09
CA THR A 82 -4.45 8.00 -0.64
C THR A 82 -4.08 6.70 -1.34
N PRO A 83 -3.71 6.74 -2.63
CA PRO A 83 -3.21 5.55 -3.30
C PRO A 83 -1.81 5.20 -2.81
N VAL A 84 -1.57 3.91 -2.58
CA VAL A 84 -0.27 3.38 -2.14
C VAL A 84 0.03 2.14 -2.95
N LEU A 85 1.20 2.08 -3.56
CA LEU A 85 1.64 0.91 -4.33
C LEU A 85 2.83 0.28 -3.61
N VAL A 86 2.64 -0.93 -3.10
CA VAL A 86 3.71 -1.71 -2.44
C VAL A 86 4.18 -2.76 -3.42
N TRP A 87 5.47 -2.77 -3.74
CA TRP A 87 5.98 -3.63 -4.80
C TRP A 87 7.35 -4.20 -4.49
N LYS A 88 7.63 -5.35 -5.07
CA LYS A 88 8.97 -5.96 -4.99
C LYS A 88 9.23 -6.86 -6.19
N PHE A 89 10.51 -7.05 -6.47
CA PHE A 89 11.00 -8.09 -7.38
C PHE A 89 11.76 -9.13 -6.58
N ASN A 90 11.92 -10.34 -7.13
CA ASN A 90 12.63 -11.43 -6.44
C ASN A 90 14.03 -10.97 -6.03
N ASN A 91 14.41 -11.26 -4.79
CA ASN A 91 15.73 -10.94 -4.23
C ASN A 91 16.01 -9.43 -4.14
N LYS A 92 14.96 -8.62 -4.20
CA LYS A 92 15.03 -7.15 -4.04
C LYS A 92 14.19 -6.73 -2.84
N PRO A 93 14.52 -5.60 -2.21
CA PRO A 93 13.73 -5.12 -1.07
C PRO A 93 12.36 -4.62 -1.51
N VAL A 94 11.42 -4.63 -0.55
CA VAL A 94 10.10 -4.04 -0.75
C VAL A 94 10.22 -2.53 -0.87
N ARG A 95 9.53 -1.96 -1.86
CA ARG A 95 9.45 -0.52 -2.07
C ARG A 95 8.00 -0.06 -2.04
N VAL A 96 7.80 1.22 -1.77
CA VAL A 96 6.47 1.81 -1.70
C VAL A 96 6.46 3.09 -2.52
N THR A 97 5.52 3.18 -3.45
CA THR A 97 5.25 4.40 -4.23
C THR A 97 4.07 5.13 -3.62
N ILE A 98 4.23 6.40 -3.34
CA ILE A 98 3.22 7.26 -2.70
C ILE A 98 3.23 8.64 -3.35
N PRO A 99 2.12 9.41 -3.25
CA PRO A 99 2.11 10.78 -3.78
C PRO A 99 3.02 11.70 -2.97
N LEU A 100 3.63 12.68 -3.64
CA LEU A 100 4.47 13.68 -2.97
C LEU A 100 3.69 14.47 -1.92
N HIS A 101 2.46 14.90 -2.26
CA HIS A 101 1.64 15.68 -1.31
C HIS A 101 1.26 14.90 -0.06
N TYR A 102 1.30 13.58 -0.12
CA TYR A 102 1.07 12.73 1.05
C TYR A 102 2.23 12.84 2.05
N VAL A 103 3.45 13.01 1.56
CA VAL A 103 4.65 13.13 2.40
C VAL A 103 4.80 14.55 2.92
N ASN A 104 4.48 15.55 2.09
CA ASN A 104 4.67 16.95 2.44
C ASN A 104 3.53 17.76 1.81
N ASP A 105 2.69 18.35 2.64
CA ASP A 105 1.50 19.08 2.21
C ASP A 105 1.79 20.44 1.57
N SER A 106 3.06 20.85 1.50
CA SER A 106 3.45 21.99 0.67
C SER A 106 3.37 21.69 -0.83
N PHE A 107 3.34 20.42 -1.23
CA PHE A 107 3.09 20.03 -2.61
C PHE A 107 1.59 20.09 -2.90
N ASP A 108 1.23 20.50 -4.11
CA ASP A 108 -0.15 20.47 -4.58
C ASP A 108 -0.67 19.02 -4.62
N VAL A 109 -1.97 18.86 -4.37
CA VAL A 109 -2.62 17.53 -4.44
C VAL A 109 -2.61 17.05 -5.88
N ASP A 110 -1.77 16.06 -6.17
CA ASP A 110 -1.58 15.54 -7.51
C ASP A 110 -0.99 14.13 -7.42
N ASN A 111 -1.82 13.11 -7.68
CA ASN A 111 -1.40 11.71 -7.61
C ASN A 111 -0.42 11.32 -8.74
N SER A 112 -0.24 12.16 -9.76
CA SER A 112 0.73 11.88 -10.81
C SER A 112 2.17 12.16 -10.37
N LYS A 113 2.35 12.90 -9.27
CA LYS A 113 3.66 13.25 -8.71
C LYS A 113 3.93 12.35 -7.52
N THR A 114 4.91 11.47 -7.65
CA THR A 114 5.16 10.41 -6.69
C THR A 114 6.59 10.41 -6.19
N CYS A 115 6.81 9.70 -5.09
CA CYS A 115 8.13 9.32 -4.63
C CYS A 115 8.12 7.85 -4.22
N VAL A 116 9.30 7.24 -4.17
CA VAL A 116 9.47 5.85 -3.79
C VAL A 116 10.30 5.79 -2.51
N VAL A 117 9.79 5.06 -1.53
CA VAL A 117 10.43 4.91 -0.21
C VAL A 117 10.53 3.42 0.13
N THR A 118 11.27 3.09 1.18
CA THR A 118 11.27 1.73 1.73
C THR A 118 9.96 1.49 2.48
N PHE A 119 9.66 0.21 2.75
CA PHE A 119 8.47 -0.10 3.56
C PHE A 119 8.58 0.50 4.96
N ASP A 120 9.75 0.43 5.58
CA ASP A 120 9.95 0.99 6.93
C ASP A 120 9.80 2.52 6.92
N GLU A 121 10.27 3.18 5.88
CA GLU A 121 10.06 4.63 5.72
C GLU A 121 8.58 4.97 5.58
N TRP A 122 7.81 4.14 4.87
CA TRP A 122 6.36 4.34 4.79
C TRP A 122 5.71 4.17 6.16
N LEU A 123 6.12 3.18 6.95
CA LEU A 123 5.60 3.02 8.30
C LEU A 123 5.90 4.26 9.16
N ASP A 124 7.07 4.87 9.00
CA ASP A 124 7.38 6.13 9.69
C ASP A 124 6.45 7.26 9.24
N ILE A 125 6.13 7.32 7.94
CA ILE A 125 5.17 8.30 7.43
C ILE A 125 3.78 8.04 8.00
N LEU A 126 3.36 6.77 8.12
CA LEU A 126 2.07 6.42 8.71
C LEU A 126 1.93 6.94 10.15
N LYS A 127 3.02 7.01 10.90
CA LYS A 127 3.00 7.56 12.26
C LYS A 127 2.58 9.04 12.26
N THR A 128 2.82 9.76 11.18
CA THR A 128 2.41 11.16 11.05
C THR A 128 0.94 11.31 10.66
N LYS A 129 0.27 10.19 10.36
CA LYS A 129 -1.14 10.17 9.93
C LYS A 129 -2.07 9.67 11.04
N ASP A 130 -1.67 9.82 12.28
CA ASP A 130 -2.40 9.35 13.45
C ASP A 130 -3.84 9.85 13.50
N HIS A 131 -4.12 11.05 12.96
CA HIS A 131 -5.46 11.60 12.88
C HIS A 131 -6.42 10.68 12.09
N LEU A 132 -5.91 9.91 11.13
CA LEU A 132 -6.72 8.96 10.36
C LEU A 132 -7.06 7.70 11.18
N PHE A 133 -6.20 7.35 12.13
CA PHE A 133 -6.33 6.13 12.90
C PHE A 133 -7.06 6.35 14.22
N ASP A 134 -6.91 7.51 14.83
CA ASP A 134 -7.56 7.86 16.09
C ASP A 134 -9.10 7.85 15.96
N GLU A 135 -9.63 8.25 14.81
CA GLU A 135 -11.07 8.28 14.56
C GLU A 135 -11.69 6.88 14.47
N VAL A 136 -10.88 5.86 14.18
CA VAL A 136 -11.34 4.49 13.95
C VAL A 136 -11.07 3.61 15.16
N ALA A 137 -10.01 3.91 15.91
CA ALA A 137 -9.56 3.08 17.03
C ALA A 137 -10.46 3.18 18.28
#